data_cc4ca2309ceac0c621735e5a6c8c4edc
#
_entry.id   cc4ca2309ceac0c621735e5a6c8c4edc
#
_cell.length_a   1.000
_cell.length_b   1.000
_cell.length_c   1.000
_cell.angle_alpha   90.00
_cell.angle_beta   90.00
_cell.angle_gamma   90.00
#
_symmetry.space_group_name_H-M   'P 1'
#
loop_
_entity.id
_entity.type
_entity.pdbx_description
1 polymer ?
#
loop_
_entity_poly.entity_id
_entity_poly.type
_entity_poly.pdbx_seq_one_letter_code
_entity_poly.pdbx_strand_id
1 'polypeptide(L)'
;MPKDGLNIKFYKEESIPLELHKVRVVQKLHLVPIERRLEALYEGGFNTFRLKTKDVFLDMLTDSGTNAMSDKQLGAMMVADDAYAGSQSFERYQKAVEDVLGKKYLLPAHQGRAAENIISHAFVKKGNTVPMNYHFTTSMAHITEHGGRIEELLYDEAYVINSKHPFKGNMNIEKLEESINKHGAENIPFIRMEASTNLIGGQPFSIANLRDVRKLADKYNILLVLDASLLGENAYLVMHREDEFKEKTMAEIILEMTSLADIVYFSARKLSSSRGGGICTNDEKIYRKLEPLIPLFEGFLTYGGISVREIESIAVGLYETLDETMISQSPKFIEYLVNSLDKKGIPVVTPAGVLGCHVDAMQICSHIPQNEYPAGAFAAAFFLISGVRGMERGSISNQRDEYGNETYADMELLRLAIPRRVFTLSQIKYVEDRLCWLYDNKELIGGLRFVYEPPVLRFFMGGLEPISDWPQKLIAKFKEDFGDSL
;
A
#
# COMPACT_ATOMS: atom_id res chain seq x y z
N MET A 1 -16.25 6.45 -21.87
CA MET A 1 -16.87 5.10 -21.82
C MET A 1 -18.19 5.21 -21.10
N PRO A 2 -19.23 4.42 -21.40
CA PRO A 2 -20.49 4.51 -20.66
C PRO A 2 -20.25 4.20 -19.18
N LYS A 3 -20.88 4.97 -18.31
CA LYS A 3 -20.87 4.75 -16.84
C LYS A 3 -21.72 3.52 -16.44
N ASP A 4 -21.84 2.53 -17.33
CA ASP A 4 -22.78 1.41 -17.29
C ASP A 4 -22.37 0.46 -16.20
N GLY A 5 -22.33 0.36 -15.17
CA GLY A 5 -21.98 -0.56 -14.08
C GLY A 5 -21.71 0.14 -12.74
N LEU A 6 -21.52 1.46 -12.78
CA LEU A 6 -21.16 2.22 -11.56
C LEU A 6 -22.40 2.65 -10.75
N ASN A 7 -23.57 2.71 -11.37
CA ASN A 7 -24.83 3.14 -10.75
C ASN A 7 -25.90 2.03 -10.71
N ILE A 8 -25.50 0.79 -10.50
CA ILE A 8 -26.43 -0.32 -10.34
C ILE A 8 -27.17 -0.19 -9.02
N LYS A 9 -28.49 -0.15 -9.06
CA LYS A 9 -29.35 -0.10 -7.89
C LYS A 9 -30.02 -1.45 -7.66
N PHE A 10 -29.99 -1.94 -6.43
CA PHE A 10 -30.72 -3.14 -6.03
C PHE A 10 -32.18 -2.81 -5.77
N TYR A 11 -33.07 -3.74 -6.17
CA TYR A 11 -34.51 -3.55 -5.98
C TYR A 11 -34.92 -3.86 -4.54
N LYS A 12 -35.43 -2.85 -3.85
CA LYS A 12 -35.91 -2.94 -2.43
C LYS A 12 -34.88 -3.35 -1.38
N GLU A 13 -33.59 -3.42 -1.73
CA GLU A 13 -32.53 -3.81 -0.80
C GLU A 13 -31.46 -2.71 -0.68
N GLU A 14 -30.64 -2.83 0.38
CA GLU A 14 -29.45 -1.98 0.51
C GLU A 14 -28.47 -2.29 -0.63
N SER A 15 -27.92 -1.24 -1.27
CA SER A 15 -26.93 -1.42 -2.32
C SER A 15 -25.64 -2.02 -1.74
N ILE A 16 -25.20 -3.12 -2.33
CA ILE A 16 -23.92 -3.76 -2.01
C ILE A 16 -22.94 -3.59 -3.17
N PRO A 17 -21.61 -3.60 -2.93
CA PRO A 17 -20.65 -3.59 -4.03
C PRO A 17 -20.78 -4.86 -4.87
N LEU A 18 -20.74 -4.69 -6.20
CA LEU A 18 -20.88 -5.77 -7.17
C LEU A 18 -19.56 -6.04 -7.87
N GLU A 19 -19.21 -7.30 -8.03
CA GLU A 19 -18.08 -7.72 -8.85
C GLU A 19 -18.40 -7.49 -10.34
N LEU A 20 -17.63 -6.60 -10.99
CA LEU A 20 -17.78 -6.26 -12.39
C LEU A 20 -16.81 -7.05 -13.30
N HIS A 21 -16.43 -8.25 -12.87
CA HIS A 21 -15.53 -9.14 -13.61
C HIS A 21 -16.02 -10.58 -13.58
N LYS A 22 -15.55 -11.36 -14.54
CA LYS A 22 -15.79 -12.80 -14.62
C LYS A 22 -14.50 -13.55 -14.36
N VAL A 23 -14.50 -14.42 -13.36
CA VAL A 23 -13.34 -15.25 -13.03
C VAL A 23 -13.21 -16.41 -14.04
N ARG A 24 -12.02 -16.58 -14.61
CA ARG A 24 -11.68 -17.67 -15.56
C ARG A 24 -10.56 -18.57 -15.06
N VAL A 25 -9.69 -18.07 -14.17
CA VAL A 25 -8.63 -18.82 -13.51
C VAL A 25 -8.87 -18.75 -12.02
N VAL A 26 -8.85 -19.87 -11.35
CA VAL A 26 -9.14 -19.97 -9.90
C VAL A 26 -7.99 -20.66 -9.17
N GLN A 27 -7.71 -20.17 -7.97
CA GLN A 27 -6.83 -20.84 -7.01
C GLN A 27 -7.68 -21.39 -5.88
N LYS A 28 -7.55 -22.70 -5.62
CA LYS A 28 -8.29 -23.34 -4.52
C LYS A 28 -7.80 -22.82 -3.18
N LEU A 29 -8.71 -22.42 -2.33
CA LEU A 29 -8.45 -22.00 -0.96
C LEU A 29 -8.65 -23.17 0.01
N HIS A 30 -7.91 -23.16 1.11
CA HIS A 30 -8.01 -24.16 2.17
C HIS A 30 -8.03 -23.43 3.52
N LEU A 31 -9.06 -23.68 4.32
CA LEU A 31 -9.06 -23.29 5.72
C LEU A 31 -8.60 -24.49 6.54
N VAL A 32 -7.44 -24.38 7.15
CA VAL A 32 -6.88 -25.45 8.01
C VAL A 32 -7.48 -25.37 9.42
N PRO A 33 -7.53 -26.48 10.18
CA PRO A 33 -8.01 -26.49 11.57
C PRO A 33 -7.27 -25.48 12.46
N ILE A 34 -7.96 -24.99 13.49
CA ILE A 34 -7.41 -23.95 14.39
C ILE A 34 -6.12 -24.40 15.08
N GLU A 35 -5.96 -25.69 15.39
CA GLU A 35 -4.74 -26.26 15.94
C GLU A 35 -3.57 -26.11 14.96
N ARG A 36 -3.80 -26.37 13.68
CA ARG A 36 -2.77 -26.20 12.64
C ARG A 36 -2.41 -24.72 12.48
N ARG A 37 -3.39 -23.80 12.60
CA ARG A 37 -3.13 -22.36 12.58
C ARG A 37 -2.25 -21.94 13.76
N LEU A 38 -2.46 -22.49 14.95
CA LEU A 38 -1.60 -22.25 16.11
C LEU A 38 -0.17 -22.75 15.86
N GLU A 39 -0.01 -23.98 15.36
CA GLU A 39 1.31 -24.50 14.99
C GLU A 39 2.01 -23.62 13.97
N ALA A 40 1.28 -23.13 12.95
CA ALA A 40 1.80 -22.23 11.93
C ALA A 40 2.27 -20.89 12.53
N LEU A 41 1.58 -20.36 13.56
CA LEU A 41 2.03 -19.17 14.29
C LEU A 41 3.34 -19.44 15.04
N TYR A 42 3.48 -20.56 15.73
CA TYR A 42 4.73 -20.93 16.37
C TYR A 42 5.88 -21.13 15.36
N GLU A 43 5.62 -21.83 14.23
CA GLU A 43 6.59 -21.99 13.14
C GLU A 43 7.00 -20.62 12.53
N GLY A 44 6.06 -19.69 12.43
CA GLY A 44 6.27 -18.33 11.92
C GLY A 44 6.81 -17.34 12.95
N GLY A 45 6.91 -17.75 14.24
CA GLY A 45 7.30 -16.84 15.32
C GLY A 45 6.31 -15.69 15.49
N PHE A 46 5.02 -15.97 15.47
CA PHE A 46 3.92 -14.99 15.59
C PHE A 46 4.03 -13.78 14.66
N ASN A 47 4.85 -13.90 13.61
CA ASN A 47 5.02 -12.88 12.57
C ASN A 47 4.26 -13.32 11.31
N THR A 48 3.25 -12.55 10.91
CA THR A 48 2.38 -12.89 9.78
C THR A 48 3.12 -12.96 8.44
N PHE A 49 4.26 -12.27 8.27
CA PHE A 49 5.12 -12.40 7.09
C PHE A 49 5.78 -13.77 6.95
N ARG A 50 5.95 -14.50 8.03
CA ARG A 50 6.63 -15.81 8.04
C ARG A 50 5.67 -16.99 7.94
N LEU A 51 4.36 -16.74 7.92
CA LEU A 51 3.35 -17.77 7.68
C LEU A 51 3.49 -18.35 6.25
N LYS A 52 3.36 -19.65 6.14
CA LYS A 52 3.38 -20.34 4.85
C LYS A 52 2.01 -20.26 4.17
N THR A 53 1.97 -20.00 2.88
CA THR A 53 0.73 -19.86 2.10
C THR A 53 -0.23 -21.06 2.24
N LYS A 54 0.30 -22.28 2.42
CA LYS A 54 -0.52 -23.49 2.62
C LYS A 54 -1.38 -23.47 3.87
N ASP A 55 -1.01 -22.64 4.86
CA ASP A 55 -1.70 -22.52 6.14
C ASP A 55 -2.62 -21.27 6.18
N VAL A 56 -2.62 -20.44 5.10
CA VAL A 56 -3.39 -19.21 4.98
C VAL A 56 -4.64 -19.45 4.15
N PHE A 57 -5.81 -19.04 4.67
CA PHE A 57 -7.09 -19.12 3.98
C PHE A 57 -7.31 -17.92 3.05
N LEU A 58 -7.34 -16.71 3.60
CA LEU A 58 -7.41 -15.47 2.82
C LEU A 58 -6.16 -14.64 3.07
N ASP A 59 -5.42 -14.37 2.00
CA ASP A 59 -4.16 -13.64 2.09
C ASP A 59 -4.39 -12.14 1.86
N MET A 60 -4.61 -11.42 2.97
CA MET A 60 -4.79 -9.98 3.01
C MET A 60 -3.53 -9.23 3.49
N LEU A 61 -2.35 -9.85 3.34
CA LEU A 61 -1.08 -9.26 3.78
C LEU A 61 -0.72 -8.02 2.95
N THR A 62 -0.90 -8.07 1.63
CA THR A 62 -0.46 -7.02 0.71
C THR A 62 -1.24 -7.05 -0.60
N ASP A 63 -1.35 -5.91 -1.26
CA ASP A 63 -1.81 -5.76 -2.65
C ASP A 63 -0.67 -5.88 -3.67
N SER A 64 0.58 -5.86 -3.21
CA SER A 64 1.76 -5.82 -4.08
C SER A 64 2.00 -7.15 -4.80
N GLY A 65 1.60 -7.22 -6.07
CA GLY A 65 1.74 -8.41 -6.93
C GLY A 65 0.73 -9.51 -6.65
N THR A 66 -0.35 -9.17 -5.95
CA THR A 66 -1.47 -10.07 -5.63
C THR A 66 -2.76 -9.67 -6.33
N ASN A 67 -2.80 -8.53 -7.01
CA ASN A 67 -3.92 -8.14 -7.86
C ASN A 67 -4.14 -9.16 -8.99
N ALA A 68 -5.39 -9.43 -9.35
CA ALA A 68 -5.71 -10.30 -10.47
C ALA A 68 -5.49 -9.55 -11.80
N MET A 69 -4.77 -10.20 -12.71
CA MET A 69 -4.54 -9.70 -14.07
C MET A 69 -5.80 -9.85 -14.92
N SER A 70 -5.97 -8.98 -15.91
CA SER A 70 -7.00 -9.12 -16.92
C SER A 70 -6.64 -10.17 -17.98
N ASP A 71 -7.64 -10.62 -18.74
CA ASP A 71 -7.42 -11.49 -19.90
C ASP A 71 -6.62 -10.79 -21.01
N LYS A 72 -6.73 -9.45 -21.12
CA LYS A 72 -5.93 -8.64 -22.04
C LYS A 72 -4.45 -8.61 -21.62
N GLN A 73 -4.16 -8.49 -20.32
CA GLN A 73 -2.80 -8.56 -19.80
C GLN A 73 -2.17 -9.94 -20.05
N LEU A 74 -2.90 -11.03 -19.77
CA LEU A 74 -2.44 -12.39 -20.07
C LEU A 74 -2.20 -12.60 -21.55
N GLY A 75 -3.09 -12.10 -22.43
CA GLY A 75 -2.92 -12.16 -23.88
C GLY A 75 -1.69 -11.40 -24.37
N ALA A 76 -1.44 -10.21 -23.82
CA ALA A 76 -0.27 -9.40 -24.16
C ALA A 76 1.05 -10.09 -23.82
N MET A 77 1.13 -10.80 -22.69
CA MET A 77 2.33 -11.56 -22.31
C MET A 77 2.76 -12.59 -23.37
N MET A 78 1.83 -13.09 -24.20
CA MET A 78 2.10 -14.12 -25.22
C MET A 78 2.73 -13.58 -26.50
N VAL A 79 2.73 -12.24 -26.70
CA VAL A 79 3.29 -11.58 -27.88
C VAL A 79 4.56 -10.77 -27.58
N ALA A 80 5.13 -10.95 -26.40
CA ALA A 80 6.38 -10.32 -25.99
C ALA A 80 7.53 -10.75 -26.92
N ASP A 81 8.39 -9.78 -27.31
CA ASP A 81 9.45 -10.03 -28.28
C ASP A 81 10.75 -10.60 -27.67
N ASP A 82 10.83 -10.70 -26.35
CA ASP A 82 11.98 -11.24 -25.59
C ASP A 82 13.35 -10.68 -26.05
N ALA A 83 13.38 -9.43 -26.57
CA ALA A 83 14.61 -8.78 -27.04
C ALA A 83 15.41 -8.18 -25.89
N TYR A 84 16.74 -8.40 -25.88
CA TYR A 84 17.62 -7.80 -24.88
C TYR A 84 17.76 -6.28 -25.07
N ALA A 85 17.87 -5.81 -26.32
CA ALA A 85 17.99 -4.40 -26.68
C ALA A 85 17.06 -4.08 -27.85
N GLY A 86 16.52 -2.85 -27.90
CA GLY A 86 15.62 -2.43 -28.98
C GLY A 86 14.28 -3.16 -28.96
N SER A 87 13.78 -3.55 -27.78
CA SER A 87 12.53 -4.29 -27.59
C SER A 87 11.32 -3.44 -28.00
N GLN A 88 10.48 -4.00 -28.88
CA GLN A 88 9.18 -3.41 -29.24
C GLN A 88 8.20 -3.44 -28.06
N SER A 89 8.32 -4.44 -27.18
CA SER A 89 7.54 -4.50 -25.95
C SER A 89 7.86 -3.33 -25.03
N PHE A 90 9.13 -2.92 -24.96
CA PHE A 90 9.54 -1.71 -24.23
C PHE A 90 9.01 -0.42 -24.87
N GLU A 91 9.00 -0.33 -26.20
CA GLU A 91 8.39 0.82 -26.90
C GLU A 91 6.91 0.95 -26.57
N ARG A 92 6.16 -0.17 -26.50
CA ARG A 92 4.75 -0.17 -26.06
C ARG A 92 4.60 0.26 -24.60
N TYR A 93 5.50 -0.17 -23.72
CA TYR A 93 5.50 0.27 -22.33
C TYR A 93 5.79 1.77 -22.20
N GLN A 94 6.80 2.28 -22.93
CA GLN A 94 7.10 3.70 -22.97
C GLN A 94 5.91 4.52 -23.51
N LYS A 95 5.26 4.04 -24.57
CA LYS A 95 4.06 4.67 -25.12
C LYS A 95 2.91 4.69 -24.11
N ALA A 96 2.68 3.60 -23.38
CA ALA A 96 1.66 3.56 -22.32
C ALA A 96 1.97 4.54 -21.19
N VAL A 97 3.23 4.68 -20.79
CA VAL A 97 3.66 5.69 -19.79
C VAL A 97 3.41 7.11 -20.31
N GLU A 98 3.73 7.40 -21.58
CA GLU A 98 3.47 8.70 -22.17
C GLU A 98 1.97 9.01 -22.20
N ASP A 99 1.15 8.07 -22.64
CA ASP A 99 -0.31 8.26 -22.79
C ASP A 99 -1.03 8.36 -21.45
N VAL A 100 -0.61 7.58 -20.45
CA VAL A 100 -1.30 7.48 -19.15
C VAL A 100 -0.74 8.45 -18.12
N LEU A 101 0.59 8.60 -18.07
CA LEU A 101 1.26 9.41 -17.06
C LEU A 101 1.83 10.73 -17.62
N GLY A 102 1.74 10.99 -18.94
CA GLY A 102 2.23 12.21 -19.56
C GLY A 102 3.74 12.40 -19.46
N LYS A 103 4.52 11.31 -19.32
CA LYS A 103 5.97 11.35 -19.15
C LYS A 103 6.69 10.77 -20.35
N LYS A 104 7.61 11.56 -20.93
CA LYS A 104 8.36 11.24 -22.14
C LYS A 104 9.43 10.17 -21.90
N TYR A 105 10.15 10.26 -20.81
CA TYR A 105 11.27 9.37 -20.50
C TYR A 105 10.85 8.34 -19.46
N LEU A 106 11.22 7.08 -19.72
CA LEU A 106 10.96 5.94 -18.85
C LEU A 106 12.26 5.18 -18.59
N LEU A 107 12.53 4.87 -17.34
CA LEU A 107 13.54 3.91 -16.90
C LEU A 107 12.83 2.75 -16.20
N PRO A 108 12.94 1.52 -16.72
CA PRO A 108 12.28 0.37 -16.13
C PRO A 108 13.01 -0.09 -14.86
N ALA A 109 12.24 -0.58 -13.88
CA ALA A 109 12.77 -1.14 -12.64
C ALA A 109 11.97 -2.39 -12.28
N HIS A 110 12.60 -3.38 -11.63
CA HIS A 110 11.93 -4.66 -11.35
C HIS A 110 10.78 -4.52 -10.31
N GLN A 111 10.71 -3.41 -9.58
CA GLN A 111 9.59 -3.03 -8.70
C GLN A 111 9.76 -1.60 -8.15
N GLY A 112 8.74 -1.08 -7.43
CA GLY A 112 8.76 0.29 -6.87
C GLY A 112 9.94 0.55 -5.94
N ARG A 113 10.30 -0.38 -5.03
CA ARG A 113 11.45 -0.19 -4.13
C ARG A 113 12.80 -0.08 -4.85
N ALA A 114 12.93 -0.66 -6.03
CA ALA A 114 14.10 -0.48 -6.86
C ALA A 114 14.17 0.94 -7.42
N ALA A 115 13.03 1.50 -7.83
CA ALA A 115 12.93 2.89 -8.23
C ALA A 115 13.30 3.84 -7.07
N GLU A 116 12.81 3.55 -5.84
CA GLU A 116 13.18 4.30 -4.63
C GLU A 116 14.69 4.28 -4.38
N ASN A 117 15.32 3.11 -4.52
CA ASN A 117 16.78 2.98 -4.37
C ASN A 117 17.54 3.84 -5.39
N ILE A 118 17.15 3.76 -6.67
CA ILE A 118 17.80 4.50 -7.76
C ILE A 118 17.67 6.01 -7.54
N ILE A 119 16.48 6.50 -7.18
CA ILE A 119 16.24 7.92 -6.90
C ILE A 119 17.05 8.35 -5.67
N SER A 120 17.04 7.58 -4.60
CA SER A 120 17.81 7.89 -3.39
C SER A 120 19.31 7.92 -3.68
N HIS A 121 19.84 6.93 -4.41
CA HIS A 121 21.24 6.88 -4.82
C HIS A 121 21.65 8.10 -5.65
N ALA A 122 20.77 8.56 -6.57
CA ALA A 122 21.07 9.68 -7.44
C ALA A 122 21.05 11.04 -6.73
N PHE A 123 20.15 11.24 -5.76
CA PHE A 123 19.86 12.57 -5.24
C PHE A 123 20.17 12.75 -3.76
N VAL A 124 20.08 11.69 -2.93
CA VAL A 124 20.29 11.80 -1.48
C VAL A 124 21.79 11.74 -1.14
N LYS A 125 22.22 12.63 -0.27
CA LYS A 125 23.58 12.68 0.30
C LYS A 125 23.51 12.71 1.82
N LYS A 126 24.61 12.37 2.46
CA LYS A 126 24.72 12.44 3.92
C LYS A 126 24.33 13.84 4.43
N GLY A 127 23.41 13.88 5.38
CA GLY A 127 22.93 15.12 6.00
C GLY A 127 21.72 15.75 5.30
N ASN A 128 21.32 15.24 4.13
CA ASN A 128 20.08 15.71 3.48
C ASN A 128 18.83 15.36 4.31
N THR A 129 17.80 16.18 4.17
CA THR A 129 16.45 15.92 4.69
C THR A 129 15.46 15.80 3.52
N VAL A 130 14.62 14.77 3.55
CA VAL A 130 13.56 14.57 2.55
C VAL A 130 12.21 14.77 3.21
N PRO A 131 11.59 15.94 3.02
CA PRO A 131 10.20 16.18 3.45
C PRO A 131 9.24 15.31 2.64
N MET A 132 8.25 14.72 3.30
CA MET A 132 7.24 13.89 2.65
C MET A 132 5.91 13.97 3.40
N ASN A 133 4.80 13.66 2.69
CA ASN A 133 3.53 13.55 3.41
C ASN A 133 3.62 12.42 4.44
N TYR A 134 3.91 11.19 4.03
CA TYR A 134 4.25 10.10 4.94
C TYR A 134 5.26 9.15 4.30
N HIS A 135 6.00 8.41 5.12
CA HIS A 135 6.97 7.46 4.59
C HIS A 135 6.30 6.14 4.17
N PHE A 136 6.94 5.45 3.24
CA PHE A 136 6.82 4.01 3.12
C PHE A 136 8.10 3.36 3.65
N THR A 137 7.99 2.18 4.26
CA THR A 137 9.11 1.55 4.98
C THR A 137 10.39 1.41 4.14
N THR A 138 10.25 1.10 2.83
CA THR A 138 11.41 0.96 1.94
C THR A 138 11.96 2.30 1.47
N SER A 139 11.12 3.33 1.29
CA SER A 139 11.62 4.67 0.95
C SER A 139 12.44 5.27 2.09
N MET A 140 11.97 5.11 3.34
CA MET A 140 12.74 5.50 4.53
C MET A 140 14.09 4.75 4.57
N ALA A 141 14.08 3.43 4.38
CA ALA A 141 15.29 2.61 4.43
C ALA A 141 16.33 3.07 3.39
N HIS A 142 15.93 3.33 2.13
CA HIS A 142 16.86 3.78 1.10
C HIS A 142 17.41 5.20 1.36
N ILE A 143 16.58 6.13 1.85
CA ILE A 143 17.04 7.47 2.19
C ILE A 143 18.05 7.42 3.32
N THR A 144 17.78 6.65 4.38
CA THR A 144 18.66 6.53 5.53
C THR A 144 19.96 5.78 5.22
N GLU A 145 19.93 4.78 4.34
CA GLU A 145 21.12 4.06 3.85
C GLU A 145 22.12 5.03 3.17
N HIS A 146 21.62 6.04 2.45
CA HIS A 146 22.45 7.09 1.86
C HIS A 146 22.82 8.23 2.83
N GLY A 147 22.51 8.08 4.13
CA GLY A 147 22.82 9.05 5.17
C GLY A 147 21.91 10.27 5.20
N GLY A 148 20.78 10.20 4.51
CA GLY A 148 19.70 11.18 4.59
C GLY A 148 18.79 10.87 5.79
N ARG A 149 17.84 11.77 6.03
CA ARG A 149 16.75 11.61 6.99
C ARG A 149 15.43 11.99 6.34
N ILE A 150 14.33 11.45 6.84
CA ILE A 150 12.98 11.82 6.43
C ILE A 150 12.38 12.82 7.41
N GLU A 151 11.41 13.61 6.96
CA GLU A 151 10.56 14.44 7.79
C GLU A 151 9.11 14.31 7.31
N GLU A 152 8.23 13.80 8.18
CA GLU A 152 6.83 13.53 7.87
C GLU A 152 5.98 14.74 8.19
N LEU A 153 5.20 15.20 7.24
CA LEU A 153 4.55 16.50 7.29
C LEU A 153 3.05 16.41 6.97
N LEU A 154 2.37 15.39 7.52
CA LEU A 154 0.90 15.30 7.43
C LEU A 154 0.21 16.37 8.29
N TYR A 155 -1.07 16.62 7.97
CA TYR A 155 -1.98 17.29 8.91
C TYR A 155 -2.21 16.43 10.16
N ASP A 156 -2.47 17.07 11.29
CA ASP A 156 -2.70 16.38 12.56
C ASP A 156 -3.93 15.46 12.50
N GLU A 157 -4.95 15.81 11.72
CA GLU A 157 -6.15 15.00 11.48
C GLU A 157 -5.83 13.64 10.83
N ALA A 158 -4.69 13.49 10.18
CA ALA A 158 -4.28 12.22 9.58
C ALA A 158 -4.08 11.12 10.64
N TYR A 159 -3.64 11.50 11.83
CA TYR A 159 -3.40 10.61 12.96
C TYR A 159 -4.66 10.33 13.80
N VAL A 160 -5.77 11.02 13.54
CA VAL A 160 -7.05 10.79 14.22
C VAL A 160 -7.82 9.71 13.47
N ILE A 161 -7.93 8.52 14.08
CA ILE A 161 -8.51 7.32 13.45
C ILE A 161 -9.89 7.60 12.84
N ASN A 162 -10.79 8.18 13.61
CA ASN A 162 -12.18 8.45 13.23
C ASN A 162 -12.44 9.87 12.68
N SER A 163 -11.39 10.62 12.32
CA SER A 163 -11.56 11.91 11.64
C SER A 163 -12.24 11.71 10.29
N LYS A 164 -13.18 12.60 9.97
CA LYS A 164 -13.92 12.59 8.69
C LYS A 164 -13.25 13.42 7.60
N HIS A 165 -12.02 13.88 7.81
CA HIS A 165 -11.29 14.66 6.80
C HIS A 165 -11.12 13.84 5.51
N PRO A 166 -11.56 14.32 4.34
CA PRO A 166 -11.61 13.52 3.10
C PRO A 166 -10.24 13.16 2.54
N PHE A 167 -9.20 13.94 2.88
CA PHE A 167 -7.84 13.84 2.33
C PHE A 167 -6.79 13.83 3.44
N LYS A 168 -6.77 12.79 4.25
CA LYS A 168 -5.80 12.63 5.35
C LYS A 168 -4.35 12.44 4.85
N GLY A 169 -4.15 12.12 3.56
CA GLY A 169 -2.83 12.04 2.93
C GLY A 169 -2.24 13.40 2.53
N ASN A 170 -2.94 14.51 2.76
CA ASN A 170 -2.44 15.85 2.46
C ASN A 170 -1.20 16.20 3.28
N MET A 171 -0.22 16.84 2.62
CA MET A 171 0.92 17.45 3.29
C MET A 171 0.53 18.80 3.92
N ASN A 172 0.98 19.04 5.13
CA ASN A 172 0.84 20.33 5.79
C ASN A 172 1.82 21.35 5.17
N ILE A 173 1.28 22.33 4.47
CA ILE A 173 2.07 23.29 3.68
C ILE A 173 2.89 24.22 4.58
N GLU A 174 2.37 24.61 5.74
CA GLU A 174 3.09 25.45 6.71
C GLU A 174 4.28 24.69 7.28
N LYS A 175 4.08 23.44 7.74
CA LYS A 175 5.18 22.57 8.21
C LYS A 175 6.20 22.32 7.11
N LEU A 176 5.78 22.20 5.83
CA LEU A 176 6.72 22.05 4.71
C LEU A 176 7.59 23.29 4.55
N GLU A 177 7.02 24.48 4.59
CA GLU A 177 7.80 25.72 4.46
C GLU A 177 8.72 25.93 5.66
N GLU A 178 8.29 25.61 6.87
CA GLU A 178 9.12 25.59 8.08
C GLU A 178 10.30 24.63 7.95
N SER A 179 10.06 23.42 7.46
CA SER A 179 11.10 22.42 7.18
C SER A 179 12.14 22.94 6.18
N ILE A 180 11.69 23.54 5.06
CA ILE A 180 12.59 24.13 4.06
C ILE A 180 13.44 25.25 4.68
N ASN A 181 12.84 26.15 5.45
CA ASN A 181 13.56 27.22 6.09
C ASN A 181 14.54 26.74 7.17
N LYS A 182 14.19 25.68 7.90
CA LYS A 182 15.03 25.08 8.97
C LYS A 182 16.26 24.38 8.42
N HIS A 183 16.10 23.61 7.33
CA HIS A 183 17.18 22.80 6.79
C HIS A 183 17.97 23.46 5.68
N GLY A 184 17.42 24.49 5.03
CA GLY A 184 17.94 25.11 3.81
C GLY A 184 17.56 24.29 2.57
N ALA A 185 17.10 24.99 1.51
CA ALA A 185 16.64 24.35 0.28
C ALA A 185 17.72 23.48 -0.38
N GLU A 186 19.00 23.86 -0.24
CA GLU A 186 20.16 23.14 -0.78
C GLU A 186 20.39 21.77 -0.11
N ASN A 187 19.84 21.55 1.08
CA ASN A 187 19.91 20.29 1.83
C ASN A 187 18.67 19.42 1.62
N ILE A 188 17.70 19.88 0.84
CA ILE A 188 16.49 19.12 0.47
C ILE A 188 16.61 18.68 -0.99
N PRO A 189 16.99 17.42 -1.26
CA PRO A 189 17.20 16.93 -2.61
C PRO A 189 15.90 16.84 -3.42
N PHE A 190 14.80 16.56 -2.74
CA PHE A 190 13.44 16.53 -3.29
C PHE A 190 12.40 16.51 -2.17
N ILE A 191 11.18 16.93 -2.49
CA ILE A 191 9.96 16.69 -1.70
C ILE A 191 9.30 15.45 -2.26
N ARG A 192 8.83 14.52 -1.40
CA ARG A 192 8.14 13.30 -1.85
C ARG A 192 6.66 13.31 -1.46
N MET A 193 5.80 13.07 -2.44
CA MET A 193 4.36 12.83 -2.21
C MET A 193 4.03 11.37 -2.54
N GLU A 194 3.43 10.65 -1.60
CA GLU A 194 2.90 9.30 -1.80
C GLU A 194 1.41 9.35 -2.13
N ALA A 195 1.05 8.91 -3.31
CA ALA A 195 -0.34 8.78 -3.69
C ALA A 195 -1.00 7.67 -2.88
N SER A 196 -1.94 8.06 -2.02
CA SER A 196 -2.60 7.22 -1.02
C SER A 196 -1.62 6.63 0.00
N THR A 197 -1.33 7.40 1.05
CA THR A 197 -0.41 7.04 2.13
C THR A 197 -0.71 5.67 2.73
N ASN A 198 0.13 4.70 2.41
CA ASN A 198 -0.10 3.28 2.69
C ASN A 198 -0.24 3.00 4.19
N LEU A 199 0.62 3.61 5.00
CA LEU A 199 0.85 3.21 6.38
C LEU A 199 -0.15 3.82 7.37
N ILE A 200 -0.96 4.78 6.94
CA ILE A 200 -1.97 5.46 7.76
C ILE A 200 -3.40 5.27 7.23
N GLY A 201 -3.68 4.11 6.65
CA GLY A 201 -5.02 3.79 6.19
C GLY A 201 -5.25 3.93 4.69
N GLY A 202 -4.19 4.01 3.86
CA GLY A 202 -4.33 4.21 2.41
C GLY A 202 -5.02 5.52 2.07
N GLN A 203 -4.70 6.60 2.81
CA GLN A 203 -5.42 7.87 2.73
C GLN A 203 -4.95 8.73 1.55
N PRO A 204 -5.89 9.25 0.73
CA PRO A 204 -5.55 10.06 -0.44
C PRO A 204 -5.10 11.46 -0.06
N PHE A 205 -4.36 12.10 -0.97
CA PHE A 205 -4.21 13.55 -0.99
C PHE A 205 -5.06 14.16 -2.12
N SER A 206 -5.42 15.45 -1.95
CA SER A 206 -6.16 16.23 -2.96
C SER A 206 -5.22 16.84 -4.01
N ILE A 207 -5.74 17.11 -5.21
CA ILE A 207 -4.97 17.83 -6.23
C ILE A 207 -4.71 19.27 -5.79
N ALA A 208 -5.64 19.90 -5.09
CA ALA A 208 -5.43 21.22 -4.50
C ALA A 208 -4.18 21.24 -3.62
N ASN A 209 -4.01 20.25 -2.74
CA ASN A 209 -2.82 20.13 -1.90
C ASN A 209 -1.54 19.87 -2.70
N LEU A 210 -1.60 18.99 -3.71
CA LEU A 210 -0.44 18.74 -4.58
C LEU A 210 0.00 20.00 -5.35
N ARG A 211 -0.95 20.83 -5.80
CA ARG A 211 -0.69 22.14 -6.42
C ARG A 211 0.03 23.10 -5.45
N ASP A 212 -0.37 23.10 -4.16
CA ASP A 212 0.27 23.95 -3.16
C ASP A 212 1.68 23.46 -2.82
N VAL A 213 1.90 22.14 -2.74
CA VAL A 213 3.25 21.55 -2.62
C VAL A 213 4.10 21.95 -3.84
N ARG A 214 3.57 21.89 -5.07
CA ARG A 214 4.28 22.30 -6.29
C ARG A 214 4.70 23.78 -6.23
N LYS A 215 3.81 24.67 -5.80
CA LYS A 215 4.12 26.11 -5.66
C LYS A 215 5.31 26.34 -4.72
N LEU A 216 5.37 25.64 -3.58
CA LEU A 216 6.52 25.74 -2.67
C LEU A 216 7.78 25.13 -3.28
N ALA A 217 7.69 23.99 -3.92
CA ALA A 217 8.81 23.35 -4.60
C ALA A 217 9.39 24.28 -5.69
N ASP A 218 8.54 24.95 -6.48
CA ASP A 218 8.96 25.95 -7.47
C ASP A 218 9.62 27.18 -6.83
N LYS A 219 9.01 27.71 -5.74
CA LYS A 219 9.54 28.87 -5.00
C LYS A 219 10.98 28.66 -4.52
N TYR A 220 11.28 27.44 -4.07
CA TYR A 220 12.59 27.10 -3.52
C TYR A 220 13.49 26.30 -4.48
N ASN A 221 13.04 26.09 -5.74
CA ASN A 221 13.74 25.30 -6.75
C ASN A 221 14.11 23.88 -6.28
N ILE A 222 13.16 23.21 -5.63
CA ILE A 222 13.29 21.84 -5.12
C ILE A 222 12.52 20.89 -6.05
N LEU A 223 13.05 19.70 -6.33
CA LEU A 223 12.35 18.67 -7.11
C LEU A 223 11.15 18.11 -6.35
N LEU A 224 10.06 17.85 -7.08
CA LEU A 224 8.90 17.12 -6.56
C LEU A 224 8.85 15.71 -7.13
N VAL A 225 8.93 14.72 -6.26
CA VAL A 225 8.86 13.29 -6.58
C VAL A 225 7.51 12.74 -6.16
N LEU A 226 6.79 12.13 -7.10
CA LEU A 226 5.50 11.47 -6.87
C LEU A 226 5.68 9.96 -6.86
N ASP A 227 5.36 9.32 -5.74
CA ASP A 227 5.10 7.88 -5.69
C ASP A 227 3.69 7.60 -6.21
N ALA A 228 3.63 7.07 -7.41
CA ALA A 228 2.39 6.79 -8.13
C ALA A 228 1.92 5.33 -7.96
N SER A 229 2.43 4.59 -6.98
CA SER A 229 2.10 3.16 -6.82
C SER A 229 0.60 2.91 -6.60
N LEU A 230 -0.13 3.84 -5.95
CA LEU A 230 -1.58 3.79 -5.76
C LEU A 230 -2.29 5.00 -6.44
N LEU A 231 -1.70 5.49 -7.53
CA LEU A 231 -2.20 6.68 -8.23
C LEU A 231 -3.63 6.49 -8.75
N GLY A 232 -3.96 5.32 -9.30
CA GLY A 232 -5.31 5.05 -9.80
C GLY A 232 -6.37 5.17 -8.73
N GLU A 233 -6.13 4.59 -7.56
CA GLU A 233 -7.05 4.65 -6.42
C GLU A 233 -7.10 6.07 -5.82
N ASN A 234 -5.97 6.78 -5.76
CA ASN A 234 -5.98 8.18 -5.31
C ASN A 234 -6.82 9.04 -6.26
N ALA A 235 -6.63 8.89 -7.57
CA ALA A 235 -7.42 9.60 -8.59
C ALA A 235 -8.91 9.28 -8.50
N TYR A 236 -9.27 8.00 -8.24
CA TYR A 236 -10.65 7.60 -7.97
C TYR A 236 -11.25 8.34 -6.77
N LEU A 237 -10.52 8.44 -5.65
CA LEU A 237 -11.01 9.15 -4.48
C LEU A 237 -11.05 10.67 -4.70
N VAL A 238 -10.11 11.26 -5.45
CA VAL A 238 -10.18 12.66 -5.89
C VAL A 238 -11.45 12.92 -6.70
N MET A 239 -11.75 12.07 -7.69
CA MET A 239 -12.97 12.18 -8.50
C MET A 239 -14.25 12.22 -7.65
N HIS A 240 -14.28 11.47 -6.54
CA HIS A 240 -15.47 11.37 -5.69
C HIS A 240 -15.52 12.36 -4.51
N ARG A 241 -14.37 12.93 -4.10
CA ARG A 241 -14.27 13.76 -2.89
C ARG A 241 -13.89 15.21 -3.14
N GLU A 242 -13.30 15.55 -4.30
CA GLU A 242 -12.87 16.90 -4.65
C GLU A 242 -13.83 17.47 -5.70
N ASP A 243 -14.56 18.55 -5.36
CA ASP A 243 -15.68 19.07 -6.18
C ASP A 243 -15.26 19.44 -7.61
N GLU A 244 -14.05 19.96 -7.79
CA GLU A 244 -13.49 20.34 -9.10
C GLU A 244 -13.38 19.15 -10.07
N PHE A 245 -13.27 17.91 -9.54
CA PHE A 245 -12.96 16.72 -10.33
C PHE A 245 -14.13 15.76 -10.55
N LYS A 246 -15.32 16.06 -10.03
CA LYS A 246 -16.51 15.18 -10.13
C LYS A 246 -16.94 14.85 -11.55
N GLU A 247 -16.72 15.80 -12.47
CA GLU A 247 -17.09 15.64 -13.90
C GLU A 247 -15.87 15.28 -14.78
N LYS A 248 -14.69 15.10 -14.17
CA LYS A 248 -13.47 14.73 -14.89
C LYS A 248 -13.34 13.22 -15.08
N THR A 249 -12.60 12.83 -16.11
CA THR A 249 -12.24 11.43 -16.34
C THR A 249 -11.02 11.04 -15.52
N MET A 250 -10.84 9.75 -15.29
CA MET A 250 -9.61 9.21 -14.65
C MET A 250 -8.34 9.67 -15.38
N ALA A 251 -8.37 9.73 -16.73
CA ALA A 251 -7.25 10.18 -17.53
C ALA A 251 -6.87 11.65 -17.24
N GLU A 252 -7.86 12.55 -17.20
CA GLU A 252 -7.63 13.97 -16.89
C GLU A 252 -7.04 14.14 -15.50
N ILE A 253 -7.57 13.43 -14.50
CA ILE A 253 -7.11 13.50 -13.11
C ILE A 253 -5.68 12.99 -12.96
N ILE A 254 -5.39 11.81 -13.54
CA ILE A 254 -4.06 11.20 -13.49
C ILE A 254 -3.02 12.09 -14.18
N LEU A 255 -3.32 12.61 -15.37
CA LEU A 255 -2.42 13.50 -16.11
C LEU A 255 -2.17 14.79 -15.35
N GLU A 256 -3.17 15.37 -14.67
CA GLU A 256 -2.97 16.54 -13.85
C GLU A 256 -2.05 16.24 -12.66
N MET A 257 -2.32 15.17 -11.90
CA MET A 257 -1.48 14.78 -10.77
C MET A 257 -0.02 14.57 -11.19
N THR A 258 0.21 13.84 -12.27
CA THR A 258 1.56 13.54 -12.74
C THR A 258 2.27 14.75 -13.36
N SER A 259 1.52 15.68 -13.97
CA SER A 259 2.10 16.91 -14.55
C SER A 259 2.78 17.80 -13.52
N LEU A 260 2.29 17.76 -12.27
CA LEU A 260 2.83 18.56 -11.15
C LEU A 260 4.15 18.03 -10.59
N ALA A 261 4.57 16.80 -10.95
CA ALA A 261 5.80 16.19 -10.43
C ALA A 261 6.93 16.19 -11.47
N ASP A 262 8.17 16.43 -11.02
CA ASP A 262 9.38 16.36 -11.86
C ASP A 262 9.76 14.89 -12.13
N ILE A 263 9.61 14.04 -11.11
CA ILE A 263 9.86 12.61 -11.20
C ILE A 263 8.59 11.88 -10.71
N VAL A 264 8.14 10.92 -11.52
CA VAL A 264 7.08 9.97 -11.14
C VAL A 264 7.69 8.59 -11.10
N TYR A 265 7.53 7.86 -10.00
CA TYR A 265 7.89 6.45 -9.96
C TYR A 265 6.73 5.61 -9.46
N PHE A 266 6.73 4.33 -9.81
CA PHE A 266 5.64 3.46 -9.42
C PHE A 266 6.05 1.99 -9.30
N SER A 267 5.30 1.27 -8.48
CA SER A 267 5.25 -0.18 -8.47
C SER A 267 4.17 -0.65 -9.44
N ALA A 268 4.55 -1.29 -10.53
CA ALA A 268 3.59 -1.93 -11.44
C ALA A 268 2.83 -3.08 -10.75
N ARG A 269 3.40 -3.62 -9.67
CA ARG A 269 2.76 -4.63 -8.82
C ARG A 269 1.47 -4.13 -8.17
N LYS A 270 1.30 -2.82 -8.07
CA LYS A 270 0.12 -2.12 -7.57
C LYS A 270 -0.60 -1.40 -8.71
N LEU A 271 0.04 -0.41 -9.33
CA LEU A 271 -0.58 0.48 -10.31
C LEU A 271 -1.20 -0.26 -11.49
N SER A 272 -0.49 -1.21 -12.10
CA SER A 272 -0.91 -1.91 -13.31
C SER A 272 -1.28 -3.38 -13.10
N SER A 273 -1.40 -3.86 -11.86
CA SER A 273 -1.70 -5.27 -11.56
C SER A 273 -0.76 -6.29 -12.22
N SER A 274 0.48 -5.88 -12.52
CA SER A 274 1.54 -6.71 -13.11
C SER A 274 2.80 -6.68 -12.24
N ARG A 275 3.89 -7.30 -12.64
CA ARG A 275 5.17 -7.26 -11.92
C ARG A 275 6.14 -6.34 -12.61
N GLY A 276 6.82 -5.50 -11.83
CA GLY A 276 7.76 -4.50 -12.34
C GLY A 276 7.51 -3.13 -11.73
N GLY A 277 8.05 -2.11 -12.36
CA GLY A 277 7.92 -0.70 -12.00
C GLY A 277 8.70 0.18 -12.97
N GLY A 278 8.68 1.49 -12.71
CA GLY A 278 9.39 2.44 -13.54
C GLY A 278 9.62 3.76 -12.84
N ILE A 279 10.56 4.52 -13.39
CA ILE A 279 10.86 5.91 -13.06
C ILE A 279 10.65 6.74 -14.33
N CYS A 280 9.85 7.78 -14.24
CA CYS A 280 9.44 8.58 -15.39
C CYS A 280 9.69 10.06 -15.14
N THR A 281 10.10 10.78 -16.17
CA THR A 281 10.30 12.23 -16.12
C THR A 281 10.13 12.85 -17.50
N ASN A 282 9.93 14.18 -17.54
CA ASN A 282 10.01 14.97 -18.78
C ASN A 282 11.34 15.73 -18.92
N ASP A 283 12.15 15.74 -17.85
CA ASP A 283 13.46 16.41 -17.86
C ASP A 283 14.57 15.46 -18.31
N GLU A 284 15.22 15.79 -19.42
CA GLU A 284 16.33 15.00 -19.96
C GLU A 284 17.55 14.97 -19.02
N LYS A 285 17.81 16.02 -18.26
CA LYS A 285 18.95 16.04 -17.31
C LYS A 285 18.72 15.06 -16.16
N ILE A 286 17.49 15.01 -15.64
CA ILE A 286 17.09 14.01 -14.63
C ILE A 286 17.22 12.61 -15.22
N TYR A 287 16.68 12.37 -16.42
CA TYR A 287 16.79 11.09 -17.11
C TYR A 287 18.25 10.64 -17.24
N ARG A 288 19.14 11.51 -17.81
CA ARG A 288 20.55 11.20 -17.99
C ARG A 288 21.31 10.95 -16.69
N LYS A 289 20.88 11.56 -15.60
CA LYS A 289 21.46 11.30 -14.26
C LYS A 289 21.08 9.92 -13.72
N LEU A 290 19.87 9.45 -13.98
CA LEU A 290 19.34 8.16 -13.50
C LEU A 290 19.70 6.99 -14.43
N GLU A 291 19.79 7.23 -15.74
CA GLU A 291 19.99 6.22 -16.77
C GLU A 291 21.15 5.24 -16.49
N PRO A 292 22.36 5.69 -16.09
CA PRO A 292 23.49 4.79 -15.83
C PRO A 292 23.28 3.85 -14.64
N LEU A 293 22.36 4.18 -13.73
CA LEU A 293 22.06 3.38 -12.55
C LEU A 293 21.20 2.14 -12.90
N ILE A 294 20.46 2.17 -14.01
CA ILE A 294 19.65 1.03 -14.45
C ILE A 294 20.53 -0.17 -14.79
N PRO A 295 21.52 -0.08 -15.72
CA PRO A 295 22.36 -1.23 -15.99
C PRO A 295 23.26 -1.62 -14.81
N LEU A 296 23.49 -0.71 -13.87
CA LEU A 296 24.27 -1.01 -12.66
C LEU A 296 23.49 -1.82 -11.62
N PHE A 297 22.22 -1.53 -11.42
CA PHE A 297 21.43 -2.11 -10.30
C PHE A 297 20.30 -3.04 -10.76
N GLU A 298 19.75 -2.85 -11.96
CA GLU A 298 18.53 -3.51 -12.40
C GLU A 298 18.80 -4.50 -13.53
N GLY A 299 19.15 -3.98 -14.68
CA GLY A 299 19.36 -4.71 -15.92
C GLY A 299 19.52 -3.74 -17.07
N PHE A 300 19.33 -4.19 -18.34
CA PHE A 300 19.48 -3.27 -19.45
C PHE A 300 18.29 -2.29 -19.56
N LEU A 301 18.49 -1.16 -20.23
CA LEU A 301 17.57 -0.02 -20.31
C LEU A 301 16.18 -0.37 -20.87
N THR A 302 16.07 -1.46 -21.65
CA THR A 302 14.82 -1.87 -22.29
C THR A 302 14.05 -2.95 -21.52
N TYR A 303 14.57 -3.41 -20.36
CA TYR A 303 13.81 -4.35 -19.49
C TYR A 303 14.00 -4.14 -17.98
N GLY A 304 15.13 -3.53 -17.52
CA GLY A 304 15.32 -3.17 -16.10
C GLY A 304 15.15 -4.32 -15.12
N GLY A 305 15.66 -5.52 -15.46
CA GLY A 305 15.49 -6.71 -14.64
C GLY A 305 14.09 -7.32 -14.64
N ILE A 306 13.18 -6.82 -15.48
CA ILE A 306 11.82 -7.32 -15.63
C ILE A 306 11.80 -8.33 -16.80
N SER A 307 11.00 -9.39 -16.73
CA SER A 307 10.67 -10.22 -17.89
C SER A 307 9.94 -9.36 -18.94
N VAL A 308 10.31 -9.50 -20.22
CA VAL A 308 9.65 -8.76 -21.32
C VAL A 308 8.16 -9.09 -21.39
N ARG A 309 7.76 -10.29 -21.00
CA ARG A 309 6.33 -10.66 -20.88
C ARG A 309 5.59 -9.81 -19.85
N GLU A 310 6.22 -9.53 -18.72
CA GLU A 310 5.65 -8.63 -17.71
C GLU A 310 5.60 -7.17 -18.22
N ILE A 311 6.56 -6.74 -19.01
CA ILE A 311 6.57 -5.41 -19.65
C ILE A 311 5.31 -5.20 -20.51
N GLU A 312 4.95 -6.19 -21.34
CA GLU A 312 3.68 -6.16 -22.09
C GLU A 312 2.46 -6.05 -21.18
N SER A 313 2.46 -6.86 -20.12
CA SER A 313 1.39 -6.82 -19.13
C SER A 313 1.31 -5.48 -18.40
N ILE A 314 2.44 -4.82 -18.11
CA ILE A 314 2.48 -3.48 -17.50
C ILE A 314 1.84 -2.47 -18.46
N ALA A 315 2.21 -2.49 -19.74
CA ALA A 315 1.69 -1.57 -20.74
C ALA A 315 0.16 -1.61 -20.81
N VAL A 316 -0.42 -2.82 -20.89
CA VAL A 316 -1.88 -3.00 -20.88
C VAL A 316 -2.49 -2.53 -19.56
N GLY A 317 -1.90 -2.91 -18.42
CA GLY A 317 -2.42 -2.57 -17.10
C GLY A 317 -2.39 -1.07 -16.79
N LEU A 318 -1.45 -0.31 -17.38
CA LEU A 318 -1.44 1.15 -17.30
C LEU A 318 -2.68 1.75 -17.96
N TYR A 319 -3.05 1.31 -19.16
CA TYR A 319 -4.29 1.76 -19.79
C TYR A 319 -5.54 1.36 -19.00
N GLU A 320 -5.54 0.18 -18.36
CA GLU A 320 -6.64 -0.25 -17.49
C GLU A 320 -6.80 0.63 -16.24
N THR A 321 -5.75 1.34 -15.82
CA THR A 321 -5.82 2.32 -14.72
C THR A 321 -6.71 3.53 -15.06
N LEU A 322 -6.95 3.78 -16.34
CA LEU A 322 -7.89 4.82 -16.82
C LEU A 322 -9.36 4.39 -16.79
N ASP A 323 -9.63 3.13 -16.54
CA ASP A 323 -10.98 2.58 -16.46
C ASP A 323 -11.48 2.58 -15.02
N GLU A 324 -12.40 3.49 -14.71
CA GLU A 324 -13.00 3.63 -13.38
C GLU A 324 -13.61 2.31 -12.89
N THR A 325 -14.19 1.50 -13.77
CA THR A 325 -14.80 0.22 -13.38
C THR A 325 -13.76 -0.79 -12.91
N MET A 326 -12.58 -0.74 -13.50
CA MET A 326 -11.45 -1.60 -13.10
C MET A 326 -10.82 -1.19 -11.77
N ILE A 327 -10.80 0.10 -11.48
CA ILE A 327 -10.19 0.67 -10.27
C ILE A 327 -11.15 0.64 -9.08
N SER A 328 -12.43 0.96 -9.28
CA SER A 328 -13.41 1.22 -8.22
C SER A 328 -13.73 0.02 -7.32
N GLN A 329 -13.52 -1.22 -7.80
CA GLN A 329 -13.95 -2.40 -7.05
C GLN A 329 -13.27 -2.52 -5.70
N SER A 330 -11.92 -2.40 -5.64
CA SER A 330 -11.20 -2.48 -4.37
C SER A 330 -11.62 -1.36 -3.40
N PRO A 331 -11.61 -0.06 -3.76
CA PRO A 331 -12.14 1.00 -2.91
C PRO A 331 -13.56 0.76 -2.41
N LYS A 332 -14.48 0.28 -3.24
CA LYS A 332 -15.88 -0.01 -2.84
C LYS A 332 -15.97 -1.15 -1.82
N PHE A 333 -15.18 -2.21 -1.98
CA PHE A 333 -15.14 -3.30 -1.00
C PHE A 333 -14.52 -2.86 0.32
N ILE A 334 -13.47 -2.01 0.26
CA ILE A 334 -12.87 -1.42 1.46
C ILE A 334 -13.88 -0.54 2.18
N GLU A 335 -14.55 0.35 1.45
CA GLU A 335 -15.57 1.24 2.00
C GLU A 335 -16.72 0.44 2.64
N TYR A 336 -17.17 -0.61 1.98
CA TYR A 336 -18.21 -1.50 2.52
C TYR A 336 -17.78 -2.12 3.85
N LEU A 337 -16.57 -2.70 3.92
CA LEU A 337 -16.06 -3.32 5.14
C LEU A 337 -15.84 -2.29 6.25
N VAL A 338 -15.20 -1.15 5.94
CA VAL A 338 -14.94 -0.06 6.90
C VAL A 338 -16.25 0.47 7.48
N ASN A 339 -17.24 0.79 6.62
CA ASN A 339 -18.53 1.32 7.07
C ASN A 339 -19.32 0.30 7.89
N SER A 340 -19.22 -0.98 7.57
CA SER A 340 -19.89 -2.04 8.34
C SER A 340 -19.27 -2.20 9.73
N LEU A 341 -17.95 -2.19 9.84
CA LEU A 341 -17.24 -2.28 11.11
C LEU A 341 -17.46 -1.04 11.98
N ASP A 342 -17.38 0.17 11.39
CA ASP A 342 -17.63 1.44 12.07
C ASP A 342 -19.05 1.50 12.67
N LYS A 343 -20.06 1.11 11.89
CA LYS A 343 -21.46 1.00 12.37
C LYS A 343 -21.62 0.05 13.56
N LYS A 344 -20.76 -0.94 13.69
CA LYS A 344 -20.73 -1.91 14.81
C LYS A 344 -19.86 -1.46 15.98
N GLY A 345 -19.28 -0.26 15.89
CA GLY A 345 -18.43 0.31 16.94
C GLY A 345 -17.02 -0.29 17.00
N ILE A 346 -16.59 -0.99 15.96
CA ILE A 346 -15.23 -1.52 15.87
C ILE A 346 -14.33 -0.38 15.35
N PRO A 347 -13.27 0.00 16.09
CA PRO A 347 -12.39 1.11 15.70
C PRO A 347 -11.64 0.81 14.40
N VAL A 348 -11.92 1.59 13.35
CA VAL A 348 -11.26 1.50 12.04
C VAL A 348 -10.94 2.90 11.52
N VAL A 349 -9.94 2.98 10.67
CA VAL A 349 -9.57 4.27 10.03
C VAL A 349 -10.70 4.72 9.11
N THR A 350 -11.28 5.88 9.40
CA THR A 350 -12.31 6.55 8.60
C THR A 350 -11.85 7.94 8.14
N PRO A 351 -12.37 8.44 6.99
CA PRO A 351 -13.14 7.70 6.00
C PRO A 351 -12.31 6.57 5.38
N ALA A 352 -12.97 5.60 4.74
CA ALA A 352 -12.27 4.51 4.07
C ALA A 352 -11.25 5.07 3.07
N GLY A 353 -10.01 4.61 3.20
CA GLY A 353 -8.97 4.88 2.21
C GLY A 353 -8.99 3.84 1.10
N VAL A 354 -7.82 3.58 0.53
CA VAL A 354 -7.61 2.55 -0.47
C VAL A 354 -6.66 1.47 0.05
N LEU A 355 -6.30 0.48 -0.78
CA LEU A 355 -5.41 -0.62 -0.44
C LEU A 355 -6.05 -1.66 0.49
N GLY A 356 -6.69 -1.25 1.59
CA GLY A 356 -7.27 -2.18 2.56
C GLY A 356 -8.02 -1.49 3.69
N CYS A 357 -8.66 -2.30 4.53
CA CYS A 357 -9.24 -1.89 5.80
C CYS A 357 -8.16 -1.86 6.88
N HIS A 358 -8.12 -0.80 7.67
CA HIS A 358 -7.17 -0.62 8.76
C HIS A 358 -7.91 -0.56 10.09
N VAL A 359 -7.72 -1.60 10.90
CA VAL A 359 -8.37 -1.77 12.20
C VAL A 359 -7.44 -1.25 13.29
N ASP A 360 -7.95 -0.42 14.21
CA ASP A 360 -7.16 0.16 15.30
C ASP A 360 -6.99 -0.83 16.44
N ALA A 361 -5.87 -1.54 16.40
CA ALA A 361 -5.52 -2.49 17.45
C ALA A 361 -5.13 -1.83 18.78
N MET A 362 -4.70 -0.56 18.78
CA MET A 362 -4.37 0.16 20.01
C MET A 362 -5.64 0.41 20.84
N GLN A 363 -6.73 0.84 20.20
CA GLN A 363 -8.00 1.00 20.90
C GLN A 363 -8.63 -0.33 21.29
N ILE A 364 -8.58 -1.33 20.40
CA ILE A 364 -9.19 -2.66 20.67
C ILE A 364 -8.46 -3.36 21.81
N CYS A 365 -7.13 -3.39 21.76
CA CYS A 365 -6.28 -4.08 22.74
C CYS A 365 -5.65 -3.08 23.73
N SER A 366 -6.43 -2.12 24.23
CA SER A 366 -5.94 -1.06 25.13
C SER A 366 -5.36 -1.59 26.45
N HIS A 367 -5.63 -2.84 26.81
CA HIS A 367 -5.03 -3.56 27.94
C HIS A 367 -3.61 -4.10 27.64
N ILE A 368 -3.16 -4.08 26.36
CA ILE A 368 -1.82 -4.49 25.96
C ILE A 368 -0.95 -3.24 25.81
N PRO A 369 0.12 -3.09 26.60
CA PRO A 369 1.01 -1.93 26.46
C PRO A 369 1.75 -1.97 25.12
N GLN A 370 2.09 -0.81 24.57
CA GLN A 370 2.64 -0.70 23.21
C GLN A 370 3.97 -1.45 23.03
N ASN A 371 4.77 -1.58 24.09
CA ASN A 371 6.01 -2.39 24.08
C ASN A 371 5.76 -3.91 24.04
N GLU A 372 4.52 -4.34 24.08
CA GLU A 372 4.09 -5.73 23.88
C GLU A 372 3.35 -5.92 22.53
N TYR A 373 3.47 -4.95 21.64
CA TYR A 373 3.08 -4.98 20.21
C TYR A 373 1.60 -5.33 19.96
N PRO A 374 0.63 -4.50 20.38
CA PRO A 374 -0.80 -4.80 20.27
C PRO A 374 -1.26 -5.07 18.84
N ALA A 375 -0.72 -4.37 17.81
CA ALA A 375 -1.06 -4.63 16.41
C ALA A 375 -0.58 -6.01 15.95
N GLY A 376 0.63 -6.43 16.38
CA GLY A 376 1.16 -7.76 16.08
C GLY A 376 0.36 -8.86 16.77
N ALA A 377 0.01 -8.65 18.06
CA ALA A 377 -0.82 -9.57 18.82
C ALA A 377 -2.21 -9.73 18.20
N PHE A 378 -2.85 -8.62 17.83
CA PHE A 378 -4.16 -8.64 17.17
C PHE A 378 -4.11 -9.30 15.79
N ALA A 379 -3.05 -9.06 15.00
CA ALA A 379 -2.86 -9.72 13.70
C ALA A 379 -2.70 -11.24 13.84
N ALA A 380 -1.92 -11.70 14.82
CA ALA A 380 -1.74 -13.12 15.14
C ALA A 380 -3.05 -13.76 15.65
N ALA A 381 -3.76 -13.07 16.54
CA ALA A 381 -5.07 -13.53 17.05
C ALA A 381 -6.09 -13.65 15.93
N PHE A 382 -6.16 -12.66 15.03
CA PHE A 382 -7.07 -12.68 13.90
C PHE A 382 -6.76 -13.84 12.94
N PHE A 383 -5.48 -14.07 12.60
CA PHE A 383 -5.09 -15.25 11.84
C PHE A 383 -5.49 -16.55 12.54
N LEU A 384 -5.25 -16.65 13.84
CA LEU A 384 -5.54 -17.85 14.62
C LEU A 384 -7.02 -18.26 14.50
N ILE A 385 -7.94 -17.30 14.62
CA ILE A 385 -9.38 -17.61 14.66
C ILE A 385 -10.03 -17.66 13.26
N SER A 386 -9.38 -17.10 12.24
CA SER A 386 -9.98 -16.93 10.92
C SER A 386 -9.20 -17.57 9.76
N GLY A 387 -7.91 -17.85 9.92
CA GLY A 387 -7.01 -18.19 8.82
C GLY A 387 -6.74 -17.01 7.87
N VAL A 388 -7.18 -15.80 8.19
CA VAL A 388 -6.94 -14.59 7.40
C VAL A 388 -5.62 -13.97 7.79
N ARG A 389 -4.70 -13.83 6.84
CA ARG A 389 -3.41 -13.20 7.04
C ARG A 389 -3.49 -11.71 6.79
N GLY A 390 -3.50 -10.89 7.83
CA GLY A 390 -3.32 -9.45 7.76
C GLY A 390 -1.87 -9.03 8.02
N MET A 391 -1.59 -7.73 7.92
CA MET A 391 -0.29 -7.15 8.18
C MET A 391 -0.34 -6.26 9.42
N GLU A 392 0.59 -6.48 10.33
CA GLU A 392 0.89 -5.53 11.40
C GLU A 392 1.39 -4.21 10.82
N ARG A 393 0.86 -3.11 11.27
CA ARG A 393 1.22 -1.73 10.97
C ARG A 393 1.31 -0.92 12.25
N GLY A 394 2.34 -1.18 13.03
CA GLY A 394 2.59 -0.57 14.32
C GLY A 394 4.08 -0.57 14.65
N SER A 395 4.40 -0.67 15.91
CA SER A 395 5.76 -0.56 16.42
C SER A 395 6.72 -1.64 15.91
N ILE A 396 6.23 -2.85 15.55
CA ILE A 396 7.08 -3.88 14.90
C ILE A 396 7.63 -3.37 13.56
N SER A 397 6.89 -2.53 12.84
CA SER A 397 7.30 -1.98 11.54
C SER A 397 8.38 -0.90 11.65
N ASN A 398 8.56 -0.30 12.82
CA ASN A 398 9.64 0.66 13.08
C ASN A 398 10.95 -0.07 13.41
N GLN A 399 12.08 0.63 13.27
CA GLN A 399 13.38 0.16 13.74
C GLN A 399 13.65 0.75 15.12
N ARG A 400 14.54 0.11 15.88
CA ARG A 400 15.09 0.73 17.07
C ARG A 400 15.92 1.96 16.68
N ASP A 401 16.04 2.91 17.63
CA ASP A 401 16.93 4.05 17.46
C ASP A 401 18.42 3.64 17.49
N GLU A 402 19.31 4.59 17.26
CA GLU A 402 20.77 4.37 17.27
C GLU A 402 21.32 3.91 18.62
N TYR A 403 20.56 4.06 19.71
CA TYR A 403 20.89 3.62 21.06
C TYR A 403 20.26 2.27 21.43
N GLY A 404 19.47 1.68 20.50
CA GLY A 404 18.76 0.41 20.72
C GLY A 404 17.41 0.54 21.44
N ASN A 405 16.91 1.76 21.66
CA ASN A 405 15.60 1.96 22.27
C ASN A 405 14.49 1.67 21.27
N GLU A 406 13.33 1.26 21.77
CA GLU A 406 12.13 1.05 20.97
C GLU A 406 11.62 2.39 20.41
N THR A 407 11.33 2.42 19.11
CA THR A 407 10.67 3.55 18.45
C THR A 407 9.21 3.16 18.19
N TYR A 408 8.33 3.74 19.00
CA TYR A 408 6.90 3.44 18.91
C TYR A 408 6.27 4.10 17.68
N ALA A 409 5.32 3.40 17.08
CA ALA A 409 4.51 3.96 15.99
C ALA A 409 3.43 4.90 16.55
N ASP A 410 3.04 5.90 15.75
CA ASP A 410 1.93 6.80 16.09
C ASP A 410 0.58 6.06 16.12
N MET A 411 0.48 4.95 15.39
CA MET A 411 -0.71 4.11 15.28
C MET A 411 -0.33 2.63 15.34
N GLU A 412 -1.13 1.83 16.01
CA GLU A 412 -1.04 0.37 16.02
C GLU A 412 -2.22 -0.21 15.23
N LEU A 413 -2.00 -0.55 13.96
CA LEU A 413 -3.06 -0.96 13.05
C LEU A 413 -2.88 -2.40 12.57
N LEU A 414 -4.00 -3.14 12.46
CA LEU A 414 -4.08 -4.31 11.60
C LEU A 414 -4.54 -3.86 10.22
N ARG A 415 -3.71 -4.05 9.20
CA ARG A 415 -4.06 -3.80 7.80
C ARG A 415 -4.54 -5.07 7.12
N LEU A 416 -5.73 -5.03 6.55
CA LEU A 416 -6.32 -6.07 5.73
C LEU A 416 -6.37 -5.58 4.29
N ALA A 417 -5.35 -5.91 3.49
CA ALA A 417 -5.26 -5.50 2.10
C ALA A 417 -6.35 -6.20 1.26
N ILE A 418 -7.00 -5.45 0.38
CA ILE A 418 -8.01 -5.94 -0.55
C ILE A 418 -7.52 -5.69 -1.97
N PRO A 419 -6.72 -6.62 -2.55
CA PRO A 419 -6.24 -6.53 -3.92
C PRO A 419 -7.38 -6.46 -4.92
N ARG A 420 -7.14 -5.79 -6.05
CA ARG A 420 -8.13 -5.64 -7.12
C ARG A 420 -8.56 -7.01 -7.68
N ARG A 421 -9.87 -7.25 -7.73
CA ARG A 421 -10.50 -8.40 -8.42
C ARG A 421 -10.11 -9.78 -7.85
N VAL A 422 -9.73 -9.85 -6.58
CA VAL A 422 -9.25 -11.09 -5.93
C VAL A 422 -10.32 -11.69 -5.01
N PHE A 423 -10.91 -10.87 -4.14
CA PHE A 423 -11.89 -11.35 -3.17
C PHE A 423 -13.33 -11.14 -3.64
N THR A 424 -14.23 -12.01 -3.19
CA THR A 424 -15.67 -11.90 -3.36
C THR A 424 -16.31 -11.23 -2.13
N LEU A 425 -17.53 -10.72 -2.29
CA LEU A 425 -18.26 -10.11 -1.18
C LEU A 425 -18.49 -11.10 -0.02
N SER A 426 -18.72 -12.37 -0.32
CA SER A 426 -18.89 -13.41 0.72
C SER A 426 -17.63 -13.63 1.56
N GLN A 427 -16.43 -13.50 0.93
CA GLN A 427 -15.17 -13.55 1.66
C GLN A 427 -14.97 -12.32 2.53
N ILE A 428 -15.34 -11.12 2.05
CA ILE A 428 -15.32 -9.90 2.85
C ILE A 428 -16.29 -10.00 4.04
N LYS A 429 -17.47 -10.59 3.84
CA LYS A 429 -18.42 -10.87 4.92
C LYS A 429 -17.86 -11.84 5.96
N TYR A 430 -17.13 -12.85 5.55
CA TYR A 430 -16.44 -13.76 6.48
C TYR A 430 -15.39 -13.01 7.32
N VAL A 431 -14.61 -12.13 6.70
CA VAL A 431 -13.63 -11.29 7.40
C VAL A 431 -14.32 -10.39 8.43
N GLU A 432 -15.41 -9.73 8.05
CA GLU A 432 -16.24 -8.92 8.94
C GLU A 432 -16.74 -9.72 10.14
N ASP A 433 -17.32 -10.89 9.90
CA ASP A 433 -17.87 -11.78 10.93
C ASP A 433 -16.80 -12.18 11.97
N ARG A 434 -15.63 -12.61 11.50
CA ARG A 434 -14.53 -13.00 12.37
C ARG A 434 -13.91 -11.82 13.14
N LEU A 435 -13.86 -10.62 12.54
CA LEU A 435 -13.45 -9.41 13.26
C LEU A 435 -14.42 -9.05 14.38
N CYS A 436 -15.74 -9.15 14.12
CA CYS A 436 -16.75 -8.90 15.15
C CYS A 436 -16.58 -9.86 16.34
N TRP A 437 -16.44 -11.16 16.07
CA TRP A 437 -16.24 -12.14 17.12
C TRP A 437 -14.96 -11.88 17.92
N LEU A 438 -13.85 -11.55 17.23
CA LEU A 438 -12.58 -11.25 17.91
C LEU A 438 -12.69 -9.98 18.75
N TYR A 439 -13.41 -8.96 18.26
CA TYR A 439 -13.65 -7.73 19.01
C TYR A 439 -14.43 -7.98 20.30
N ASP A 440 -15.46 -8.83 20.25
CA ASP A 440 -16.26 -9.21 21.43
C ASP A 440 -15.43 -10.03 22.44
N ASN A 441 -14.35 -10.68 22.01
CA ASN A 441 -13.47 -11.51 22.82
C ASN A 441 -12.05 -10.92 22.99
N LYS A 442 -11.87 -9.63 22.72
CA LYS A 442 -10.57 -8.94 22.70
C LYS A 442 -9.74 -9.05 23.97
N GLU A 443 -10.41 -9.14 25.13
CA GLU A 443 -9.76 -9.26 26.43
C GLU A 443 -8.99 -10.60 26.61
N LEU A 444 -9.23 -11.57 25.73
CA LEU A 444 -8.48 -12.82 25.72
C LEU A 444 -7.14 -12.70 25.00
N ILE A 445 -6.90 -11.62 24.24
CA ILE A 445 -5.66 -11.40 23.51
C ILE A 445 -4.61 -10.87 24.49
N GLY A 446 -3.41 -11.44 24.47
CA GLY A 446 -2.27 -10.96 25.25
C GLY A 446 -1.15 -10.45 24.34
N GLY A 447 -0.12 -9.84 24.97
CA GLY A 447 0.99 -9.27 24.28
C GLY A 447 1.95 -10.27 23.64
N LEU A 448 2.91 -9.74 22.89
CA LEU A 448 4.03 -10.45 22.26
C LEU A 448 5.35 -9.87 22.73
N ARG A 449 6.43 -10.66 22.60
CA ARG A 449 7.81 -10.17 22.78
C ARG A 449 8.72 -10.75 21.70
N PHE A 450 9.75 -9.99 21.30
CA PHE A 450 10.77 -10.50 20.39
C PHE A 450 11.63 -11.57 21.04
N VAL A 451 11.87 -12.66 20.32
CA VAL A 451 12.87 -13.71 20.61
C VAL A 451 14.01 -13.69 19.60
N TYR A 452 13.77 -13.13 18.42
CA TYR A 452 14.76 -12.87 17.39
C TYR A 452 14.45 -11.55 16.70
N GLU A 453 15.41 -10.64 16.68
CA GLU A 453 15.27 -9.31 16.08
C GLU A 453 16.45 -9.03 15.16
N PRO A 454 16.25 -8.99 13.82
CA PRO A 454 17.29 -8.61 12.89
C PRO A 454 17.56 -7.10 12.96
N PRO A 455 18.80 -6.65 12.62
CA PRO A 455 19.20 -5.25 12.75
C PRO A 455 18.46 -4.29 11.81
N VAL A 456 17.88 -4.79 10.71
CA VAL A 456 17.11 -4.02 9.75
C VAL A 456 15.85 -4.77 9.32
N LEU A 457 14.78 -4.03 9.02
CA LEU A 457 13.53 -4.56 8.51
C LEU A 457 12.96 -5.72 9.35
N ARG A 458 13.00 -5.56 10.68
CA ARG A 458 12.57 -6.57 11.66
C ARG A 458 11.13 -7.06 11.45
N PHE A 459 10.26 -6.25 10.90
CA PHE A 459 8.88 -6.63 10.64
C PHE A 459 8.73 -7.77 9.61
N PHE A 460 9.70 -7.93 8.68
CA PHE A 460 9.69 -9.05 7.73
C PHE A 460 10.23 -10.36 8.33
N MET A 461 11.23 -10.26 9.18
CA MET A 461 12.07 -11.41 9.56
C MET A 461 12.06 -11.68 11.06
N GLY A 462 11.63 -10.74 11.89
CA GLY A 462 11.62 -10.88 13.34
C GLY A 462 10.77 -12.06 13.78
N GLY A 463 11.21 -12.72 14.86
CA GLY A 463 10.46 -13.78 15.52
C GLY A 463 9.99 -13.31 16.88
N LEU A 464 8.69 -13.48 17.16
CA LEU A 464 8.04 -13.15 18.41
C LEU A 464 7.47 -14.42 19.06
N GLU A 465 7.12 -14.31 20.33
CA GLU A 465 6.36 -15.31 21.06
C GLU A 465 5.29 -14.65 21.94
N PRO A 466 4.21 -15.34 22.30
CA PRO A 466 3.21 -14.81 23.23
C PRO A 466 3.80 -14.72 24.65
N ILE A 467 3.47 -13.64 25.37
CA ILE A 467 3.92 -13.42 26.75
C ILE A 467 3.19 -14.36 27.73
N SER A 468 2.02 -14.84 27.36
CA SER A 468 1.18 -15.74 28.18
C SER A 468 0.54 -16.83 27.32
N ASP A 469 -0.31 -17.66 27.92
CA ASP A 469 -1.09 -18.72 27.28
C ASP A 469 -2.36 -18.21 26.54
N TRP A 470 -2.40 -16.94 26.16
CA TRP A 470 -3.55 -16.34 25.52
C TRP A 470 -4.01 -17.05 24.22
N PRO A 471 -3.11 -17.64 23.38
CA PRO A 471 -3.58 -18.33 22.18
C PRO A 471 -4.43 -19.56 22.50
N GLN A 472 -4.07 -20.30 23.57
CA GLN A 472 -4.82 -21.47 24.02
C GLN A 472 -6.19 -21.09 24.61
N LYS A 473 -6.26 -19.98 25.34
CA LYS A 473 -7.51 -19.44 25.88
C LYS A 473 -8.45 -19.00 24.75
N LEU A 474 -7.90 -18.33 23.74
CA LEU A 474 -8.66 -17.89 22.57
C LEU A 474 -9.20 -19.09 21.77
N ILE A 475 -8.42 -20.18 21.60
CA ILE A 475 -8.86 -21.43 20.98
C ILE A 475 -10.00 -22.07 21.80
N ALA A 476 -9.87 -22.12 23.10
CA ALA A 476 -10.90 -22.71 23.96
C ALA A 476 -12.24 -21.98 23.80
N LYS A 477 -12.20 -20.63 23.79
CA LYS A 477 -13.39 -19.81 23.55
C LYS A 477 -13.95 -19.97 22.13
N PHE A 478 -13.08 -20.03 21.12
CA PHE A 478 -13.51 -20.29 19.74
C PHE A 478 -14.27 -21.61 19.61
N LYS A 479 -13.75 -22.69 20.23
CA LYS A 479 -14.41 -24.00 20.22
C LYS A 479 -15.72 -24.03 21.02
N GLU A 480 -15.79 -23.26 22.11
CA GLU A 480 -17.05 -23.11 22.87
C GLU A 480 -18.16 -22.52 21.99
N ASP A 481 -17.84 -21.49 21.18
CA ASP A 481 -18.82 -20.75 20.41
C ASP A 481 -19.13 -21.37 19.04
N PHE A 482 -18.14 -21.99 18.37
CA PHE A 482 -18.26 -22.52 17.01
C PHE A 482 -18.23 -24.06 16.92
N GLY A 483 -17.98 -24.76 18.02
CA GLY A 483 -17.91 -26.23 18.05
C GLY A 483 -16.76 -26.76 17.18
N ASP A 484 -17.08 -27.72 16.31
CA ASP A 484 -16.10 -28.34 15.38
C ASP A 484 -15.88 -27.52 14.08
N SER A 485 -16.31 -26.26 14.02
CA SER A 485 -16.03 -25.39 12.88
C SER A 485 -14.53 -25.15 12.70
N LEU A 486 -14.08 -25.12 11.44
CA LEU A 486 -12.69 -24.80 11.10
C LEU A 486 -12.36 -23.32 11.36
#